data_23ff1a05cffeb6bd3b8bc6b5085f385b
#
_entry.id   23ff1a05cffeb6bd3b8bc6b5085f385b
#
_cell.length_a   1.000
_cell.length_b   1.000
_cell.length_c   1.000
_cell.angle_alpha   90.00
_cell.angle_beta   90.00
_cell.angle_gamma   90.00
#
_symmetry.space_group_name_H-M   'P 1'
#
loop_
_entity.id
_entity.type
_entity.pdbx_description
1 polymer ?
#
loop_
_entity_poly.entity_id
_entity_poly.type
_entity_poly.pdbx_seq_one_letter_code
_entity_poly.pdbx_strand_id
1 'polypeptide(L)'
;MEVLQNFKDLFFDVWTKGISGVNISEIIIAVVIFLFFLFLRGIFSKFVVKRLENYVSKSSNNFDNSLVLSMEGPAKFFPIVLGFFVSTSYLTIETQAAEFLETVNRSLITILIFWTFHQIIAPLSVVIRSVGDLLSRDLLNWIIKAIKVLIFILGIAAVLELWGIKIGPIIAGLGLFGVAVALGAQDLFKNLISGILVLVERRFQVGDWIYVDGVIEGTVESIGFRSTVVRRFDKSLATIPNFQFAEKAVINNTQTTNRRINWSIGLEYRTTSKQLSDIKEQIENYIKNDKNFTTEGNTFLSINIDQFAASSIDIRLICFTKTNKYLEWMQVKDALAIEIKSIVEKNKASFAFPSTSIYVEKN
;
A
#
# COMPACT_ATOMS: atom_id res chain seq x y z
N MET A 1 -20.38 63.44 59.65
CA MET A 1 -20.51 62.05 60.07
C MET A 1 -21.33 61.25 59.06
N GLU A 2 -22.43 61.79 58.57
CA GLU A 2 -23.30 61.15 57.57
C GLU A 2 -22.64 60.73 56.25
N VAL A 3 -21.78 61.59 55.69
CA VAL A 3 -21.05 61.31 54.45
C VAL A 3 -20.07 60.13 54.58
N LEU A 4 -19.43 59.98 55.74
CA LEU A 4 -18.53 58.87 56.01
C LEU A 4 -19.30 57.54 56.22
N GLN A 5 -20.49 57.65 56.78
CA GLN A 5 -21.39 56.54 56.99
C GLN A 5 -21.96 56.02 55.65
N ASN A 6 -22.42 56.96 54.82
CA ASN A 6 -22.88 56.62 53.48
C ASN A 6 -21.76 56.02 52.58
N PHE A 7 -20.54 56.53 52.68
CA PHE A 7 -19.38 55.93 52.00
C PHE A 7 -19.10 54.49 52.51
N LYS A 8 -19.14 54.28 53.79
CA LYS A 8 -18.94 52.99 54.41
C LYS A 8 -20.01 52.00 54.00
N ASP A 9 -21.28 52.42 54.02
CA ASP A 9 -22.40 51.58 53.60
C ASP A 9 -22.32 51.27 52.06
N LEU A 10 -21.97 52.23 51.25
CA LEU A 10 -21.74 52.02 49.79
C LEU A 10 -20.52 51.10 49.55
N PHE A 11 -19.44 51.25 50.34
CA PHE A 11 -18.27 50.39 50.26
C PHE A 11 -18.62 48.94 50.64
N PHE A 12 -19.40 48.74 51.74
CA PHE A 12 -19.86 47.42 52.17
C PHE A 12 -20.88 46.85 51.16
N ASP A 13 -21.73 47.66 50.57
CA ASP A 13 -22.68 47.21 49.56
C ASP A 13 -21.96 46.75 48.27
N VAL A 14 -21.01 47.50 47.78
CA VAL A 14 -20.15 47.13 46.67
C VAL A 14 -19.29 45.90 47.03
N TRP A 15 -18.78 45.82 48.27
CA TRP A 15 -17.99 44.66 48.72
C TRP A 15 -18.82 43.39 48.80
N THR A 16 -20.04 43.46 49.24
CA THR A 16 -20.93 42.31 49.44
C THR A 16 -21.75 41.96 48.21
N LYS A 17 -22.24 42.97 47.44
CA LYS A 17 -23.00 42.74 46.21
C LYS A 17 -22.13 42.53 44.98
N GLY A 18 -20.85 42.95 45.04
CA GLY A 18 -19.85 42.68 44.01
C GLY A 18 -20.11 43.31 42.66
N ILE A 19 -19.41 42.74 41.64
CA ILE A 19 -19.58 43.11 40.24
C ILE A 19 -20.39 41.98 39.55
N SER A 20 -21.49 42.30 38.92
CA SER A 20 -22.36 41.33 38.25
C SER A 20 -22.90 40.18 39.14
N GLY A 21 -23.22 40.48 40.45
CA GLY A 21 -23.78 39.53 41.39
C GLY A 21 -22.76 38.62 42.07
N VAL A 22 -21.46 38.77 41.79
CA VAL A 22 -20.38 37.98 42.39
C VAL A 22 -19.72 38.79 43.52
N ASN A 23 -19.59 38.21 44.69
CA ASN A 23 -18.92 38.87 45.83
C ASN A 23 -17.43 39.12 45.51
N ILE A 24 -16.92 40.30 45.86
CA ILE A 24 -15.50 40.64 45.65
C ILE A 24 -14.57 39.63 46.31
N SER A 25 -14.96 39.08 47.47
CA SER A 25 -14.23 38.03 48.15
C SER A 25 -14.08 36.74 47.30
N GLU A 26 -15.15 36.35 46.58
CA GLU A 26 -15.11 35.19 45.69
C GLU A 26 -14.16 35.44 44.48
N ILE A 27 -14.18 36.67 43.93
CA ILE A 27 -13.25 37.04 42.86
C ILE A 27 -11.81 36.97 43.31
N ILE A 28 -11.49 37.50 44.51
CA ILE A 28 -10.15 37.46 45.07
C ILE A 28 -9.69 36.02 45.27
N ILE A 29 -10.55 35.16 45.87
CA ILE A 29 -10.24 33.75 46.06
C ILE A 29 -10.02 33.04 44.70
N ALA A 30 -10.88 33.27 43.73
CA ALA A 30 -10.74 32.71 42.38
C ALA A 30 -9.41 33.11 41.72
N VAL A 31 -9.02 34.40 41.85
CA VAL A 31 -7.72 34.88 41.36
C VAL A 31 -6.55 34.22 42.07
N VAL A 32 -6.62 34.05 43.40
CA VAL A 32 -5.60 33.38 44.19
C VAL A 32 -5.47 31.90 43.77
N ILE A 33 -6.59 31.21 43.55
CA ILE A 33 -6.61 29.83 43.04
C ILE A 33 -5.93 29.77 41.69
N PHE A 34 -6.29 30.67 40.77
CA PHE A 34 -5.66 30.70 39.42
C PHE A 34 -4.17 30.96 39.49
N LEU A 35 -3.72 31.93 40.29
CA LEU A 35 -2.31 32.24 40.46
C LEU A 35 -1.53 31.08 41.09
N PHE A 36 -2.13 30.33 42.05
CA PHE A 36 -1.57 29.14 42.60
C PHE A 36 -1.30 28.06 41.53
N PHE A 37 -2.28 27.77 40.66
CA PHE A 37 -2.07 26.82 39.57
C PHE A 37 -1.07 27.35 38.53
N LEU A 38 -1.04 28.66 38.27
CA LEU A 38 -0.06 29.27 37.40
C LEU A 38 1.37 29.10 37.94
N PHE A 39 1.55 29.20 39.25
CA PHE A 39 2.84 28.93 39.92
C PHE A 39 3.18 27.42 39.82
N LEU A 40 2.22 26.54 40.02
CA LEU A 40 2.39 25.09 39.93
C LEU A 40 2.78 24.59 38.53
N ARG A 41 2.52 25.34 37.48
CA ARG A 41 2.75 24.89 36.08
C ARG A 41 4.17 24.36 35.83
N GLY A 42 5.18 25.00 36.41
CA GLY A 42 6.57 24.59 36.25
C GLY A 42 6.93 23.32 37.03
N ILE A 43 6.37 23.19 38.25
CA ILE A 43 6.57 22.02 39.13
C ILE A 43 5.89 20.81 38.52
N PHE A 44 4.61 20.98 38.08
CA PHE A 44 3.82 19.92 37.46
C PHE A 44 4.47 19.42 36.17
N SER A 45 4.89 20.34 35.28
CA SER A 45 5.58 19.97 34.05
C SER A 45 6.84 19.16 34.32
N LYS A 46 7.69 19.61 35.24
CA LYS A 46 8.89 18.86 35.64
C LYS A 46 8.55 17.46 36.24
N PHE A 47 7.47 17.40 37.03
CA PHE A 47 7.01 16.10 37.59
C PHE A 47 6.54 15.14 36.46
N VAL A 48 5.71 15.63 35.54
CA VAL A 48 5.19 14.82 34.41
C VAL A 48 6.34 14.39 33.51
N VAL A 49 7.20 15.33 33.11
CA VAL A 49 8.36 15.04 32.22
C VAL A 49 9.27 14.01 32.88
N LYS A 50 9.66 14.24 34.14
CA LYS A 50 10.49 13.28 34.91
C LYS A 50 9.84 11.91 35.08
N ARG A 51 8.51 11.87 35.26
CA ARG A 51 7.78 10.61 35.35
C ARG A 51 7.79 9.87 34.00
N LEU A 52 7.58 10.58 32.91
CA LEU A 52 7.70 10.04 31.55
C LEU A 52 9.14 9.57 31.26
N GLU A 53 10.15 10.38 31.58
CA GLU A 53 11.56 10.01 31.45
C GLU A 53 11.89 8.71 32.20
N ASN A 54 11.40 8.52 33.41
CA ASN A 54 11.63 7.32 34.18
C ASN A 54 10.97 6.06 33.57
N TYR A 55 9.84 6.20 32.87
CA TYR A 55 9.25 5.10 32.13
C TYR A 55 10.06 4.80 30.85
N VAL A 56 10.56 5.82 30.23
CA VAL A 56 11.28 5.82 28.96
C VAL A 56 12.74 5.40 29.12
N SER A 57 13.40 5.76 30.23
CA SER A 57 14.80 5.43 30.50
C SER A 57 15.10 3.92 30.55
N LYS A 58 14.05 3.08 30.60
CA LYS A 58 14.14 1.62 30.45
C LYS A 58 14.19 1.14 28.98
N SER A 59 13.97 2.04 28.03
CA SER A 59 13.99 1.77 26.60
C SER A 59 15.08 2.63 25.93
N SER A 60 15.96 2.04 25.14
CA SER A 60 17.03 2.74 24.42
C SER A 60 16.56 3.40 23.11
N ASN A 61 15.27 3.73 23.01
CA ASN A 61 14.67 4.16 21.75
C ASN A 61 14.60 5.69 21.64
N ASN A 62 15.12 6.25 20.53
CA ASN A 62 15.08 7.70 20.24
C ASN A 62 13.65 8.28 20.17
N PHE A 63 12.65 7.45 19.95
CA PHE A 63 11.23 7.80 19.96
C PHE A 63 10.82 8.35 21.32
N ASP A 64 11.24 7.70 22.37
CA ASP A 64 10.84 7.97 23.73
C ASP A 64 11.31 9.35 24.20
N ASN A 65 12.54 9.71 23.90
CA ASN A 65 13.09 11.04 24.22
C ASN A 65 12.36 12.17 23.44
N SER A 66 12.02 11.91 22.17
CA SER A 66 11.28 12.87 21.35
C SER A 66 9.84 13.07 21.86
N LEU A 67 9.19 12.00 22.37
CA LEU A 67 7.86 12.07 22.95
C LEU A 67 7.85 12.93 24.21
N VAL A 68 8.80 12.71 25.13
CA VAL A 68 8.93 13.45 26.40
C VAL A 68 9.10 14.95 26.13
N LEU A 69 10.01 15.31 25.22
CA LEU A 69 10.24 16.71 24.85
C LEU A 69 9.00 17.34 24.22
N SER A 70 8.27 16.61 23.40
CA SER A 70 7.06 17.12 22.73
C SER A 70 5.91 17.36 23.72
N MET A 71 5.85 16.59 24.81
CA MET A 71 4.80 16.71 25.83
C MET A 71 5.06 17.84 26.85
N GLU A 72 6.23 18.44 26.90
CA GLU A 72 6.55 19.49 27.85
C GLU A 72 5.63 20.72 27.72
N GLY A 73 5.30 21.14 26.49
CA GLY A 73 4.39 22.25 26.21
C GLY A 73 2.97 22.01 26.76
N PRO A 74 2.28 20.96 26.32
CA PRO A 74 0.96 20.58 26.85
C PRO A 74 0.96 20.37 28.38
N ALA A 75 2.00 19.75 28.94
CA ALA A 75 2.13 19.54 30.38
C ALA A 75 2.25 20.86 31.18
N LYS A 76 2.86 21.90 30.61
CA LYS A 76 2.87 23.25 31.20
C LYS A 76 1.52 23.95 31.08
N PHE A 77 0.76 23.68 30.05
CA PHE A 77 -0.53 24.30 29.79
C PHE A 77 -1.67 23.67 30.62
N PHE A 78 -1.58 22.37 30.91
CA PHE A 78 -2.60 21.65 31.69
C PHE A 78 -2.93 22.30 33.05
N PRO A 79 -1.98 22.69 33.93
CA PRO A 79 -2.31 23.37 35.18
C PRO A 79 -2.98 24.72 34.99
N ILE A 80 -2.69 25.43 33.88
CA ILE A 80 -3.34 26.72 33.56
C ILE A 80 -4.81 26.48 33.27
N VAL A 81 -5.13 25.47 32.43
CA VAL A 81 -6.50 25.09 32.08
C VAL A 81 -7.24 24.62 33.30
N LEU A 82 -6.62 23.74 34.13
CA LEU A 82 -7.22 23.24 35.36
C LEU A 82 -7.45 24.37 36.38
N GLY A 83 -6.46 25.25 36.53
CA GLY A 83 -6.56 26.40 37.43
C GLY A 83 -7.66 27.36 37.01
N PHE A 84 -7.80 27.63 35.71
CA PHE A 84 -8.90 28.44 35.19
C PHE A 84 -10.26 27.79 35.43
N PHE A 85 -10.37 26.47 35.17
CA PHE A 85 -11.58 25.71 35.42
C PHE A 85 -11.99 25.74 36.94
N VAL A 86 -11.05 25.43 37.84
CA VAL A 86 -11.32 25.43 39.28
C VAL A 86 -11.66 26.82 39.78
N SER A 87 -10.95 27.84 39.31
CA SER A 87 -11.17 29.25 39.68
C SER A 87 -12.54 29.73 39.25
N THR A 88 -12.95 29.45 38.01
CA THR A 88 -14.29 29.82 37.50
C THR A 88 -15.42 29.01 38.09
N SER A 89 -15.19 27.74 38.49
CA SER A 89 -16.18 26.90 39.19
C SER A 89 -16.44 27.37 40.64
N TYR A 90 -15.55 28.15 41.20
CA TYR A 90 -15.71 28.70 42.57
C TYR A 90 -16.59 29.96 42.56
N LEU A 91 -16.75 30.64 41.39
CA LEU A 91 -17.53 31.86 41.27
C LEU A 91 -19.02 31.51 41.17
N THR A 92 -19.87 32.12 42.02
CA THR A 92 -21.34 32.07 41.97
C THR A 92 -21.86 33.13 40.98
N ILE A 93 -21.73 32.82 39.66
CA ILE A 93 -22.06 33.81 38.60
C ILE A 93 -23.46 33.55 38.02
N GLU A 94 -24.24 34.61 37.79
CA GLU A 94 -25.55 34.51 37.20
C GLU A 94 -25.51 34.38 35.67
N THR A 95 -26.38 33.57 35.16
CA THR A 95 -26.73 33.08 33.81
C THR A 95 -25.80 33.41 32.62
N GLN A 96 -25.74 34.63 32.12
CA GLN A 96 -25.03 34.94 30.84
C GLN A 96 -23.49 34.89 30.98
N ALA A 97 -22.94 35.37 32.10
CA ALA A 97 -21.49 35.33 32.33
C ALA A 97 -21.02 33.90 32.66
N ALA A 98 -21.86 33.10 33.29
CA ALA A 98 -21.60 31.69 33.53
C ALA A 98 -21.46 30.88 32.22
N GLU A 99 -22.40 31.06 31.27
CA GLU A 99 -22.35 30.43 29.95
C GLU A 99 -21.08 30.83 29.16
N PHE A 100 -20.73 32.12 29.24
CA PHE A 100 -19.47 32.59 28.62
C PHE A 100 -18.23 31.90 29.20
N LEU A 101 -18.12 31.85 30.54
CA LEU A 101 -16.99 31.19 31.22
C LEU A 101 -16.94 29.69 30.97
N GLU A 102 -18.12 29.06 30.92
CA GLU A 102 -18.20 27.62 30.57
C GLU A 102 -17.69 27.40 29.11
N THR A 103 -18.10 28.26 28.17
CA THR A 103 -17.61 28.17 26.78
C THR A 103 -16.11 28.39 26.69
N VAL A 104 -15.55 29.33 27.46
CA VAL A 104 -14.09 29.55 27.55
C VAL A 104 -13.39 28.32 28.14
N ASN A 105 -13.93 27.73 29.24
CA ASN A 105 -13.39 26.51 29.83
C ASN A 105 -13.35 25.34 28.82
N ARG A 106 -14.48 25.10 28.14
CA ARG A 106 -14.58 24.08 27.09
C ARG A 106 -13.57 24.33 25.95
N SER A 107 -13.40 25.61 25.55
CA SER A 107 -12.44 26.00 24.55
C SER A 107 -10.99 25.73 24.98
N LEU A 108 -10.62 26.06 26.19
CA LEU A 108 -9.28 25.79 26.74
C LEU A 108 -8.97 24.31 26.83
N ILE A 109 -9.94 23.49 27.27
CA ILE A 109 -9.83 22.03 27.30
C ILE A 109 -9.65 21.49 25.85
N THR A 110 -10.46 21.96 24.91
CA THR A 110 -10.38 21.57 23.50
C THR A 110 -9.02 21.91 22.91
N ILE A 111 -8.52 23.13 23.14
CA ILE A 111 -7.19 23.56 22.72
C ILE A 111 -6.09 22.65 23.31
N LEU A 112 -6.18 22.33 24.59
CA LEU A 112 -5.24 21.44 25.27
C LEU A 112 -5.21 20.06 24.60
N ILE A 113 -6.37 19.48 24.30
CA ILE A 113 -6.49 18.15 23.67
C ILE A 113 -5.88 18.19 22.26
N PHE A 114 -6.30 19.11 21.40
CA PHE A 114 -5.80 19.19 20.04
C PHE A 114 -4.33 19.58 19.97
N TRP A 115 -3.86 20.45 20.86
CA TRP A 115 -2.42 20.76 20.98
C TRP A 115 -1.62 19.54 21.38
N THR A 116 -2.12 18.74 22.30
CA THR A 116 -1.47 17.48 22.71
C THR A 116 -1.38 16.52 21.52
N PHE A 117 -2.47 16.30 20.76
CA PHE A 117 -2.43 15.49 19.56
C PHE A 117 -1.44 16.03 18.52
N HIS A 118 -1.43 17.35 18.28
CA HIS A 118 -0.48 17.98 17.36
C HIS A 118 0.98 17.72 17.75
N GLN A 119 1.29 17.71 19.04
CA GLN A 119 2.65 17.47 19.52
C GLN A 119 3.07 15.99 19.45
N ILE A 120 2.15 15.05 19.61
CA ILE A 120 2.43 13.61 19.53
C ILE A 120 2.82 13.18 18.09
N ILE A 121 2.38 13.90 17.07
CA ILE A 121 2.70 13.55 15.67
C ILE A 121 4.19 13.63 15.36
N ALA A 122 4.94 14.54 15.96
CA ALA A 122 6.37 14.68 15.70
C ALA A 122 7.20 13.45 16.17
N PRO A 123 7.01 12.94 17.39
CA PRO A 123 7.64 11.69 17.84
C PRO A 123 7.29 10.48 16.97
N LEU A 124 6.03 10.36 16.52
CA LEU A 124 5.59 9.26 15.68
C LEU A 124 6.43 9.13 14.40
N SER A 125 6.97 10.25 13.90
CA SER A 125 7.88 10.25 12.76
C SER A 125 9.18 9.48 12.99
N VAL A 126 9.65 9.41 14.22
CA VAL A 126 10.88 8.69 14.59
C VAL A 126 10.65 7.18 14.45
N VAL A 127 9.47 6.68 14.85
CA VAL A 127 9.10 5.26 14.69
C VAL A 127 9.00 4.89 13.23
N ILE A 128 8.33 5.72 12.43
CA ILE A 128 8.16 5.44 11.01
C ILE A 128 9.52 5.43 10.29
N ARG A 129 10.46 6.29 10.70
CA ARG A 129 11.83 6.29 10.15
C ARG A 129 12.63 5.04 10.50
N SER A 130 12.35 4.39 11.63
CA SER A 130 13.06 3.17 12.03
C SER A 130 12.57 1.92 11.28
N VAL A 131 11.42 1.99 10.61
CA VAL A 131 10.81 0.86 9.87
C VAL A 131 11.44 0.68 8.47
N GLY A 132 12.41 1.50 8.08
CA GLY A 132 13.25 1.25 6.91
C GLY A 132 13.21 2.32 5.82
N ASP A 133 14.11 2.16 4.84
CA ASP A 133 14.36 3.05 3.71
C ASP A 133 13.23 3.10 2.64
N LEU A 134 12.03 2.65 2.99
CA LEU A 134 10.89 2.54 2.07
C LEU A 134 10.33 3.90 1.64
N LEU A 135 10.48 4.93 2.48
CA LEU A 135 9.98 6.28 2.21
C LEU A 135 11.10 7.31 2.31
N SER A 136 11.20 8.20 1.32
CA SER A 136 12.17 9.30 1.40
C SER A 136 11.87 10.18 2.62
N ARG A 137 12.92 10.74 3.23
CA ARG A 137 12.80 11.66 4.39
C ARG A 137 11.89 12.85 4.09
N ASP A 138 11.92 13.33 2.87
CA ASP A 138 11.11 14.47 2.46
C ASP A 138 9.62 14.11 2.40
N LEU A 139 9.26 12.94 1.86
CA LEU A 139 7.88 12.46 1.82
C LEU A 139 7.31 12.30 3.24
N LEU A 140 8.06 11.71 4.17
CA LEU A 140 7.65 11.60 5.57
C LEU A 140 7.41 12.96 6.21
N ASN A 141 8.30 13.94 5.98
CA ASN A 141 8.14 15.28 6.51
C ASN A 141 6.88 15.98 5.94
N TRP A 142 6.57 15.76 4.66
CA TRP A 142 5.35 16.28 4.05
C TRP A 142 4.08 15.66 4.65
N ILE A 143 4.06 14.35 4.85
CA ILE A 143 2.92 13.64 5.49
C ILE A 143 2.71 14.16 6.91
N ILE A 144 3.78 14.30 7.70
CA ILE A 144 3.70 14.81 9.07
C ILE A 144 3.15 16.23 9.10
N LYS A 145 3.63 17.11 8.21
CA LYS A 145 3.11 18.47 8.10
C LYS A 145 1.62 18.47 7.73
N ALA A 146 1.21 17.63 6.78
CA ALA A 146 -0.19 17.53 6.37
C ALA A 146 -1.09 17.07 7.54
N ILE A 147 -0.68 16.06 8.31
CA ILE A 147 -1.42 15.60 9.50
C ILE A 147 -1.50 16.68 10.55
N LYS A 148 -0.39 17.41 10.82
CA LYS A 148 -0.38 18.53 11.77
C LYS A 148 -1.33 19.64 11.37
N VAL A 149 -1.35 20.01 10.09
CA VAL A 149 -2.29 21.01 9.55
C VAL A 149 -3.73 20.53 9.69
N LEU A 150 -4.01 19.26 9.40
CA LEU A 150 -5.35 18.70 9.58
C LEU A 150 -5.82 18.76 11.05
N ILE A 151 -4.98 18.34 12.00
CA ILE A 151 -5.29 18.41 13.44
C ILE A 151 -5.52 19.86 13.87
N PHE A 152 -4.71 20.80 13.37
CA PHE A 152 -4.87 22.21 13.67
C PHE A 152 -6.20 22.77 13.17
N ILE A 153 -6.57 22.46 11.92
CA ILE A 153 -7.87 22.87 11.33
C ILE A 153 -9.04 22.27 12.13
N LEU A 154 -8.97 20.98 12.47
CA LEU A 154 -9.99 20.32 13.28
C LEU A 154 -10.12 20.94 14.68
N GLY A 155 -8.98 21.29 15.30
CA GLY A 155 -8.95 21.96 16.59
C GLY A 155 -9.61 23.35 16.54
N ILE A 156 -9.31 24.14 15.52
CA ILE A 156 -9.97 25.43 15.30
C ILE A 156 -11.47 25.25 15.08
N ALA A 157 -11.86 24.29 14.20
CA ALA A 157 -13.26 24.01 13.93
C ALA A 157 -14.00 23.63 15.22
N ALA A 158 -13.43 22.73 16.05
CA ALA A 158 -14.04 22.33 17.32
C ALA A 158 -14.22 23.53 18.29
N VAL A 159 -13.26 24.45 18.35
CA VAL A 159 -13.41 25.67 19.17
C VAL A 159 -14.50 26.58 18.60
N LEU A 160 -14.54 26.80 17.28
CA LEU A 160 -15.57 27.62 16.64
C LEU A 160 -16.99 27.08 16.87
N GLU A 161 -17.16 25.74 16.88
CA GLU A 161 -18.44 25.10 17.19
C GLU A 161 -18.93 25.43 18.61
N LEU A 162 -18.04 25.43 19.59
CA LEU A 162 -18.37 25.84 20.98
C LEU A 162 -18.88 27.27 21.05
N TRP A 163 -18.46 28.14 20.14
CA TRP A 163 -18.90 29.53 20.03
C TRP A 163 -20.14 29.69 19.13
N GLY A 164 -20.81 28.57 18.76
CA GLY A 164 -22.05 28.59 17.99
C GLY A 164 -21.83 28.77 16.48
N ILE A 165 -20.61 28.77 15.98
CA ILE A 165 -20.33 28.84 14.54
C ILE A 165 -20.53 27.45 13.93
N LYS A 166 -21.47 27.36 12.98
CA LYS A 166 -21.78 26.09 12.30
C LYS A 166 -20.60 25.60 11.46
N ILE A 167 -19.90 24.57 11.91
CA ILE A 167 -18.75 23.99 11.20
C ILE A 167 -19.13 22.98 10.09
N GLY A 168 -20.41 22.59 10.02
CA GLY A 168 -20.90 21.65 9.01
C GLY A 168 -20.44 21.95 7.57
N PRO A 169 -20.54 23.19 7.07
CA PRO A 169 -20.03 23.56 5.75
C PRO A 169 -18.51 23.39 5.61
N ILE A 170 -17.75 23.65 6.67
CA ILE A 170 -16.28 23.48 6.68
C ILE A 170 -15.92 22.00 6.57
N ILE A 171 -16.60 21.15 7.36
CA ILE A 171 -16.39 19.69 7.32
C ILE A 171 -16.81 19.13 5.95
N ALA A 172 -17.94 19.60 5.40
CA ALA A 172 -18.38 19.19 4.08
C ALA A 172 -17.36 19.57 2.99
N GLY A 173 -16.80 20.78 3.05
CA GLY A 173 -15.73 21.23 2.15
C GLY A 173 -14.45 20.39 2.27
N LEU A 174 -14.02 20.08 3.49
CA LEU A 174 -12.88 19.19 3.75
C LEU A 174 -13.17 17.77 3.24
N GLY A 175 -14.41 17.27 3.39
CA GLY A 175 -14.84 15.99 2.84
C GLY A 175 -14.75 15.95 1.32
N LEU A 176 -15.24 16.98 0.63
CA LEU A 176 -15.13 17.11 -0.82
C LEU A 176 -13.68 17.20 -1.30
N PHE A 177 -12.85 17.98 -0.60
CA PHE A 177 -11.41 18.03 -0.86
C PHE A 177 -10.75 16.65 -0.66
N GLY A 178 -11.13 15.92 0.41
CA GLY A 178 -10.67 14.55 0.66
C GLY A 178 -11.01 13.60 -0.48
N VAL A 179 -12.21 13.70 -1.06
CA VAL A 179 -12.61 12.91 -2.26
C VAL A 179 -11.71 13.26 -3.45
N ALA A 180 -11.46 14.55 -3.70
CA ALA A 180 -10.57 14.96 -4.80
C ALA A 180 -9.14 14.41 -4.63
N VAL A 181 -8.60 14.46 -3.40
CA VAL A 181 -7.28 13.88 -3.08
C VAL A 181 -7.30 12.35 -3.26
N ALA A 182 -8.35 11.67 -2.81
CA ALA A 182 -8.49 10.22 -2.94
C ALA A 182 -8.53 9.79 -4.41
N LEU A 183 -9.27 10.51 -5.25
CA LEU A 183 -9.30 10.26 -6.71
C LEU A 183 -7.92 10.49 -7.35
N GLY A 184 -7.22 11.55 -6.94
CA GLY A 184 -5.87 11.82 -7.43
C GLY A 184 -4.82 10.78 -6.98
N ALA A 185 -5.06 10.12 -5.83
CA ALA A 185 -4.17 9.08 -5.29
C ALA A 185 -4.61 7.64 -5.66
N GLN A 186 -5.70 7.47 -6.41
CA GLN A 186 -6.30 6.17 -6.71
C GLN A 186 -5.30 5.17 -7.30
N ASP A 187 -4.51 5.60 -8.27
CA ASP A 187 -3.52 4.72 -8.93
C ASP A 187 -2.39 4.29 -7.98
N LEU A 188 -2.01 5.16 -7.06
CA LEU A 188 -1.03 4.81 -6.04
C LEU A 188 -1.54 3.68 -5.14
N PHE A 189 -2.78 3.80 -4.63
CA PHE A 189 -3.41 2.78 -3.81
C PHE A 189 -3.64 1.48 -4.58
N LYS A 190 -4.08 1.56 -5.84
CA LYS A 190 -4.25 0.40 -6.71
C LYS A 190 -2.94 -0.39 -6.85
N ASN A 191 -1.83 0.28 -7.11
CA ASN A 191 -0.51 -0.35 -7.22
C ASN A 191 -0.03 -0.95 -5.89
N LEU A 192 -0.26 -0.26 -4.79
CA LEU A 192 0.09 -0.71 -3.45
C LEU A 192 -0.63 -2.02 -3.09
N ILE A 193 -1.96 -2.02 -3.23
CA ILE A 193 -2.79 -3.20 -2.96
C ILE A 193 -2.40 -4.35 -3.88
N SER A 194 -2.16 -4.07 -5.16
CA SER A 194 -1.71 -5.08 -6.12
C SER A 194 -0.36 -5.68 -5.75
N GLY A 195 0.58 -4.88 -5.25
CA GLY A 195 1.87 -5.38 -4.75
C GLY A 195 1.71 -6.32 -3.56
N ILE A 196 0.83 -5.97 -2.62
CA ILE A 196 0.50 -6.84 -1.48
C ILE A 196 -0.13 -8.14 -1.96
N LEU A 197 -1.08 -8.08 -2.90
CA LEU A 197 -1.74 -9.28 -3.45
C LEU A 197 -0.75 -10.21 -4.14
N VAL A 198 0.18 -9.68 -4.95
CA VAL A 198 1.24 -10.47 -5.60
C VAL A 198 2.05 -11.25 -4.57
N LEU A 199 2.41 -10.61 -3.44
CA LEU A 199 3.18 -11.24 -2.37
C LEU A 199 2.36 -12.27 -1.56
N VAL A 200 1.11 -11.95 -1.24
CA VAL A 200 0.22 -12.82 -0.45
C VAL A 200 -0.20 -14.05 -1.24
N GLU A 201 -0.63 -13.87 -2.49
CA GLU A 201 -1.05 -14.96 -3.38
C GLU A 201 0.13 -15.76 -3.94
N ARG A 202 1.36 -15.25 -3.82
CA ARG A 202 2.59 -15.87 -4.36
C ARG A 202 2.47 -16.25 -5.82
N ARG A 203 1.84 -15.40 -6.64
CA ARG A 203 1.68 -15.62 -8.09
C ARG A 203 3.02 -15.87 -8.77
N PHE A 204 4.05 -15.17 -8.32
CA PHE A 204 5.45 -15.38 -8.68
C PHE A 204 6.36 -14.88 -7.55
N GLN A 205 7.62 -15.26 -7.60
CA GLN A 205 8.64 -14.88 -6.62
C GLN A 205 9.85 -14.28 -7.32
N VAL A 206 10.74 -13.65 -6.54
CA VAL A 206 12.03 -13.19 -7.04
C VAL A 206 12.83 -14.40 -7.58
N GLY A 207 13.35 -14.27 -8.79
CA GLY A 207 14.02 -15.35 -9.52
C GLY A 207 13.13 -16.10 -10.50
N ASP A 208 11.81 -15.95 -10.46
CA ASP A 208 10.93 -16.62 -11.40
C ASP A 208 10.99 -16.00 -12.80
N TRP A 209 10.97 -16.84 -13.81
CA TRP A 209 10.71 -16.46 -15.18
C TRP A 209 9.21 -16.36 -15.41
N ILE A 210 8.74 -15.14 -15.64
CA ILE A 210 7.33 -14.84 -15.91
C ILE A 210 7.12 -14.32 -17.33
N TYR A 211 5.92 -14.57 -17.85
CA TYR A 211 5.41 -13.96 -19.06
C TYR A 211 4.02 -13.37 -18.81
N VAL A 212 3.85 -12.12 -19.20
CA VAL A 212 2.57 -11.40 -19.14
C VAL A 212 2.31 -10.79 -20.50
N ASP A 213 1.25 -11.25 -21.15
CA ASP A 213 0.96 -10.88 -22.53
C ASP A 213 0.81 -9.36 -22.71
N GLY A 214 1.52 -8.83 -23.71
CA GLY A 214 1.55 -7.39 -24.02
C GLY A 214 2.16 -6.51 -22.94
N VAL A 215 2.83 -7.09 -21.91
CA VAL A 215 3.49 -6.33 -20.82
C VAL A 215 4.96 -6.65 -20.74
N ILE A 216 5.31 -7.90 -20.39
CA ILE A 216 6.70 -8.27 -20.12
C ILE A 216 6.94 -9.78 -20.21
N GLU A 217 8.15 -10.13 -20.61
CA GLU A 217 8.72 -11.45 -20.39
C GLU A 217 10.15 -11.31 -19.83
N GLY A 218 10.47 -12.06 -18.77
CA GLY A 218 11.77 -12.03 -18.14
C GLY A 218 11.80 -12.65 -16.75
N THR A 219 12.92 -12.45 -16.04
CA THR A 219 13.11 -12.95 -14.69
C THR A 219 12.85 -11.85 -13.67
N VAL A 220 12.04 -12.14 -12.66
CA VAL A 220 11.71 -11.20 -11.57
C VAL A 220 12.97 -10.95 -10.74
N GLU A 221 13.37 -9.69 -10.63
CA GLU A 221 14.57 -9.30 -9.87
C GLU A 221 14.22 -8.77 -8.48
N SER A 222 13.17 -7.98 -8.40
CA SER A 222 12.64 -7.50 -7.11
C SER A 222 11.17 -7.15 -7.21
N ILE A 223 10.45 -7.33 -6.09
CA ILE A 223 9.05 -6.95 -5.96
C ILE A 223 9.00 -5.81 -4.95
N GLY A 224 8.71 -4.60 -5.44
CA GLY A 224 8.59 -3.41 -4.62
C GLY A 224 7.14 -3.07 -4.28
N PHE A 225 6.95 -2.02 -3.53
CA PHE A 225 5.65 -1.55 -3.04
C PHE A 225 4.67 -1.19 -4.17
N ARG A 226 5.17 -0.46 -5.17
CA ARG A 226 4.37 0.05 -6.30
C ARG A 226 4.66 -0.68 -7.61
N SER A 227 5.84 -1.21 -7.75
CA SER A 227 6.33 -1.77 -9.01
C SER A 227 7.24 -2.96 -8.77
N THR A 228 7.23 -3.88 -9.72
CA THR A 228 8.12 -5.04 -9.80
C THR A 228 9.17 -4.78 -10.87
N VAL A 229 10.42 -5.12 -10.57
CA VAL A 229 11.54 -5.05 -11.52
C VAL A 229 11.74 -6.41 -12.15
N VAL A 230 11.75 -6.46 -13.46
CA VAL A 230 11.95 -7.68 -14.25
C VAL A 230 13.15 -7.49 -15.18
N ARG A 231 14.08 -8.42 -15.15
CA ARG A 231 15.20 -8.48 -16.08
C ARG A 231 14.80 -9.27 -17.31
N ARG A 232 14.76 -8.58 -18.44
CA ARG A 232 14.46 -9.18 -19.74
C ARG A 232 15.61 -10.09 -20.22
N PHE A 233 15.37 -10.90 -21.21
CA PHE A 233 16.39 -11.78 -21.79
C PHE A 233 17.53 -11.05 -22.49
N ASP A 234 17.26 -9.84 -23.02
CA ASP A 234 18.28 -8.93 -23.54
C ASP A 234 19.11 -8.24 -22.43
N LYS A 235 18.89 -8.61 -21.14
CA LYS A 235 19.56 -8.08 -19.94
C LYS A 235 19.11 -6.66 -19.55
N SER A 236 18.21 -6.03 -20.26
CA SER A 236 17.63 -4.75 -19.84
C SER A 236 16.72 -4.93 -18.62
N LEU A 237 16.63 -3.89 -17.78
CA LEU A 237 15.70 -3.84 -16.65
C LEU A 237 14.41 -3.14 -17.07
N ALA A 238 13.30 -3.76 -16.77
CA ALA A 238 11.99 -3.19 -16.92
C ALA A 238 11.31 -3.03 -15.55
N THR A 239 10.80 -1.84 -15.27
CA THR A 239 10.04 -1.56 -14.05
C THR A 239 8.56 -1.51 -14.40
N ILE A 240 7.79 -2.46 -13.90
CA ILE A 240 6.38 -2.65 -14.24
C ILE A 240 5.52 -2.29 -13.03
N PRO A 241 4.49 -1.43 -13.16
CA PRO A 241 3.53 -1.17 -12.10
C PRO A 241 2.82 -2.45 -11.64
N ASN A 242 2.67 -2.66 -10.34
CA ASN A 242 2.15 -3.92 -9.78
C ASN A 242 0.71 -4.23 -10.22
N PHE A 243 -0.10 -3.21 -10.51
CA PHE A 243 -1.47 -3.43 -10.96
C PHE A 243 -1.55 -4.23 -12.27
N GLN A 244 -0.52 -4.15 -13.13
CA GLN A 244 -0.47 -4.93 -14.37
C GLN A 244 -0.48 -6.44 -14.09
N PHE A 245 0.20 -6.86 -13.02
CA PHE A 245 0.24 -8.25 -12.59
C PHE A 245 -1.04 -8.69 -11.86
N ALA A 246 -1.80 -7.75 -11.31
CA ALA A 246 -3.08 -8.03 -10.66
C ALA A 246 -4.22 -8.19 -11.67
N GLU A 247 -4.19 -7.43 -12.77
CA GLU A 247 -5.27 -7.41 -13.77
C GLU A 247 -5.08 -8.41 -14.91
N LYS A 248 -3.84 -8.78 -15.24
CA LYS A 248 -3.52 -9.68 -16.34
C LYS A 248 -3.18 -11.08 -15.88
N ALA A 249 -3.34 -12.05 -16.77
CA ALA A 249 -2.85 -13.40 -16.54
C ALA A 249 -1.33 -13.40 -16.51
N VAL A 250 -0.76 -13.97 -15.45
CA VAL A 250 0.68 -14.15 -15.28
C VAL A 250 0.99 -15.62 -15.51
N ILE A 251 1.81 -15.92 -16.52
CA ILE A 251 2.33 -17.25 -16.78
C ILE A 251 3.68 -17.38 -16.08
N ASN A 252 3.79 -18.29 -15.13
CA ASN A 252 5.04 -18.59 -14.44
C ASN A 252 5.74 -19.77 -15.11
N ASN A 253 6.74 -19.47 -15.94
CA ASN A 253 7.50 -20.46 -16.67
C ASN A 253 8.47 -21.27 -15.78
N THR A 254 8.82 -20.76 -14.60
CA THR A 254 9.64 -21.50 -13.62
C THR A 254 8.85 -22.66 -13.01
N GLN A 255 7.54 -22.51 -12.85
CA GLN A 255 6.65 -23.54 -12.30
C GLN A 255 6.19 -24.57 -13.33
N THR A 256 6.67 -24.49 -14.59
CA THR A 256 6.38 -25.49 -15.60
C THR A 256 6.91 -26.86 -15.17
N THR A 257 6.06 -27.87 -15.13
CA THR A 257 6.44 -29.24 -14.72
C THR A 257 7.09 -30.01 -15.87
N ASN A 258 6.48 -29.90 -17.06
CA ASN A 258 6.94 -30.57 -18.29
C ASN A 258 6.78 -29.62 -19.47
N ARG A 259 7.74 -29.63 -20.40
CA ARG A 259 7.66 -28.77 -21.57
C ARG A 259 7.01 -29.51 -22.72
N ARG A 260 6.00 -28.89 -23.29
CA ARG A 260 5.26 -29.39 -24.43
C ARG A 260 6.01 -29.15 -25.73
N ILE A 261 6.08 -30.15 -26.57
CA ILE A 261 6.44 -30.04 -28.00
C ILE A 261 5.14 -30.23 -28.78
N ASN A 262 4.81 -29.29 -29.65
CA ASN A 262 3.62 -29.33 -30.52
C ASN A 262 4.04 -28.90 -31.91
N TRP A 263 4.18 -29.89 -32.79
CA TRP A 263 4.64 -29.68 -34.16
C TRP A 263 3.60 -30.15 -35.17
N SER A 264 3.56 -29.50 -36.32
CA SER A 264 2.93 -29.96 -37.52
C SER A 264 4.00 -30.41 -38.50
N ILE A 265 3.97 -31.68 -38.88
CA ILE A 265 4.92 -32.31 -39.80
C ILE A 265 4.20 -32.48 -41.12
N GLY A 266 4.49 -31.64 -42.10
CA GLY A 266 3.88 -31.67 -43.43
C GLY A 266 4.60 -32.62 -44.38
N LEU A 267 3.90 -33.65 -44.85
CA LEU A 267 4.41 -34.61 -45.84
C LEU A 267 3.74 -34.38 -47.21
N GLU A 268 4.45 -34.73 -48.28
CA GLU A 268 3.93 -34.59 -49.64
C GLU A 268 2.68 -35.48 -49.89
N TYR A 269 1.77 -35.07 -50.71
CA TYR A 269 0.57 -35.83 -51.09
C TYR A 269 0.84 -37.15 -51.77
N ARG A 270 2.03 -37.35 -52.34
CA ARG A 270 2.46 -38.63 -52.91
C ARG A 270 2.84 -39.67 -51.85
N THR A 271 2.89 -39.29 -50.57
CA THR A 271 3.14 -40.22 -49.47
C THR A 271 1.96 -41.18 -49.32
N THR A 272 2.21 -42.46 -49.46
CA THR A 272 1.17 -43.50 -49.36
C THR A 272 0.64 -43.64 -47.97
N SER A 273 -0.58 -44.16 -47.83
CA SER A 273 -1.20 -44.40 -46.51
C SER A 273 -0.36 -45.34 -45.62
N LYS A 274 0.37 -46.30 -46.23
CA LYS A 274 1.28 -47.20 -45.54
C LYS A 274 2.47 -46.40 -44.96
N GLN A 275 3.11 -45.60 -45.80
CA GLN A 275 4.22 -44.76 -45.32
C GLN A 275 3.80 -43.79 -44.20
N LEU A 276 2.61 -43.21 -44.29
CA LEU A 276 2.05 -42.35 -43.24
C LEU A 276 1.87 -43.13 -41.92
N SER A 277 1.40 -44.36 -41.99
CA SER A 277 1.23 -45.24 -40.81
C SER A 277 2.57 -45.63 -40.21
N ASP A 278 3.52 -46.07 -41.05
CA ASP A 278 4.87 -46.50 -40.64
C ASP A 278 5.66 -45.33 -40.02
N ILE A 279 5.56 -44.13 -40.55
CA ILE A 279 6.21 -42.92 -40.03
C ILE A 279 5.63 -42.59 -38.63
N LYS A 280 4.30 -42.58 -38.50
CA LYS A 280 3.65 -42.31 -37.19
C LYS A 280 4.09 -43.32 -36.14
N GLU A 281 4.07 -44.58 -36.44
CA GLU A 281 4.45 -45.66 -35.54
C GLU A 281 5.93 -45.58 -35.14
N GLN A 282 6.85 -45.29 -36.07
CA GLN A 282 8.25 -45.14 -35.77
C GLN A 282 8.54 -43.92 -34.87
N ILE A 283 7.87 -42.81 -35.12
CA ILE A 283 7.99 -41.63 -34.24
C ILE A 283 7.45 -41.92 -32.85
N GLU A 284 6.31 -42.62 -32.77
CA GLU A 284 5.71 -43.01 -31.51
C GLU A 284 6.59 -43.94 -30.70
N ASN A 285 7.19 -44.97 -31.36
CA ASN A 285 8.13 -45.89 -30.74
C ASN A 285 9.40 -45.20 -30.27
N TYR A 286 9.93 -44.28 -31.06
CA TYR A 286 11.10 -43.49 -30.62
C TYR A 286 10.81 -42.70 -29.35
N ILE A 287 9.68 -41.96 -29.29
CA ILE A 287 9.31 -41.13 -28.13
C ILE A 287 9.03 -42.01 -26.90
N LYS A 288 8.38 -43.15 -27.06
CA LYS A 288 8.08 -44.10 -25.94
C LYS A 288 9.34 -44.73 -25.35
N ASN A 289 10.37 -44.93 -26.16
CA ASN A 289 11.62 -45.59 -25.74
C ASN A 289 12.69 -44.61 -25.27
N ASP A 290 12.57 -43.31 -25.56
CA ASP A 290 13.53 -42.31 -25.13
C ASP A 290 13.15 -41.77 -23.73
N LYS A 291 14.14 -41.89 -22.82
CA LYS A 291 14.05 -41.48 -21.40
C LYS A 291 13.72 -39.96 -21.18
N ASN A 292 13.93 -39.15 -22.20
CA ASN A 292 13.72 -37.70 -22.14
C ASN A 292 12.25 -37.30 -22.25
N PHE A 293 11.39 -38.19 -22.70
CA PHE A 293 9.94 -37.96 -22.80
C PHE A 293 9.17 -38.61 -21.67
N THR A 294 7.95 -38.15 -21.46
CA THR A 294 7.04 -38.71 -20.46
C THR A 294 5.60 -38.71 -20.98
N THR A 295 4.87 -39.75 -20.55
CA THR A 295 3.42 -39.90 -20.75
C THR A 295 2.71 -40.07 -19.41
N GLU A 296 3.41 -39.83 -18.29
CA GLU A 296 2.90 -40.03 -16.93
C GLU A 296 2.15 -38.77 -16.44
N GLY A 297 1.26 -38.94 -15.53
CA GLY A 297 0.47 -37.87 -14.94
C GLY A 297 -0.50 -37.21 -15.93
N ASN A 298 -0.49 -35.91 -16.04
CA ASN A 298 -1.35 -35.15 -16.97
C ASN A 298 -0.74 -34.95 -18.35
N THR A 299 0.30 -35.73 -18.72
CA THR A 299 0.95 -35.67 -20.04
C THR A 299 0.41 -36.78 -20.95
N PHE A 300 0.49 -36.55 -22.26
CA PHE A 300 0.07 -37.54 -23.26
C PHE A 300 0.96 -37.48 -24.49
N LEU A 301 0.95 -38.57 -25.29
CA LEU A 301 1.55 -38.60 -26.61
C LEU A 301 0.44 -38.71 -27.63
N SER A 302 0.48 -37.83 -28.64
CA SER A 302 -0.50 -37.85 -29.74
C SER A 302 0.23 -37.63 -31.05
N ILE A 303 0.06 -38.56 -31.98
CA ILE A 303 0.65 -38.50 -33.32
C ILE A 303 -0.46 -38.92 -34.30
N ASN A 304 -1.10 -37.92 -34.92
CA ASN A 304 -2.25 -38.16 -35.77
C ASN A 304 -2.20 -37.29 -37.04
N ILE A 305 -2.83 -37.71 -38.11
CA ILE A 305 -3.09 -36.83 -39.22
C ILE A 305 -4.07 -35.77 -38.74
N ASP A 306 -3.68 -34.52 -38.88
CA ASP A 306 -4.45 -33.35 -38.41
C ASP A 306 -5.32 -32.79 -39.51
N GLN A 307 -4.72 -32.60 -40.70
CA GLN A 307 -5.43 -32.04 -41.85
C GLN A 307 -4.76 -32.38 -43.16
N PHE A 308 -5.52 -32.27 -44.24
CA PHE A 308 -5.02 -32.20 -45.61
C PHE A 308 -4.94 -30.72 -46.03
N ALA A 309 -3.74 -30.14 -45.91
CA ALA A 309 -3.48 -28.73 -46.22
C ALA A 309 -3.28 -28.48 -47.73
N ALA A 310 -3.12 -27.22 -48.13
CA ALA A 310 -3.01 -26.86 -49.54
C ALA A 310 -1.86 -27.57 -50.32
N SER A 311 -0.77 -27.92 -49.64
CA SER A 311 0.42 -28.56 -50.27
C SER A 311 0.96 -29.74 -49.46
N SER A 312 0.32 -30.13 -48.35
CA SER A 312 0.82 -31.15 -47.43
C SER A 312 -0.27 -31.98 -46.78
N ILE A 313 0.10 -33.20 -46.36
CA ILE A 313 -0.62 -33.99 -45.34
C ILE A 313 0.06 -33.72 -44.04
N ASP A 314 -0.63 -33.05 -43.14
CA ASP A 314 -0.08 -32.60 -41.87
C ASP A 314 -0.28 -33.65 -40.76
N ILE A 315 0.81 -34.12 -40.17
CA ILE A 315 0.80 -34.96 -38.97
C ILE A 315 1.07 -34.07 -37.78
N ARG A 316 0.12 -34.01 -36.82
CA ARG A 316 0.29 -33.32 -35.56
C ARG A 316 0.97 -34.22 -34.56
N LEU A 317 2.11 -33.77 -34.06
CA LEU A 317 2.84 -34.40 -32.97
C LEU A 317 2.68 -33.54 -31.71
N ILE A 318 2.18 -34.14 -30.65
CA ILE A 318 2.14 -33.54 -29.30
C ILE A 318 2.82 -34.52 -28.34
N CYS A 319 3.89 -34.08 -27.71
CA CYS A 319 4.57 -34.83 -26.65
C CYS A 319 5.10 -33.90 -25.57
N PHE A 320 5.51 -34.47 -24.45
CA PHE A 320 6.04 -33.73 -23.30
C PHE A 320 7.40 -34.29 -22.89
N THR A 321 8.30 -33.39 -22.56
CA THR A 321 9.63 -33.76 -22.02
C THR A 321 9.57 -33.89 -20.51
N LYS A 322 10.45 -34.73 -19.93
CA LYS A 322 10.63 -34.85 -18.48
C LYS A 322 11.28 -33.58 -17.89
N THR A 323 12.17 -32.98 -18.64
CA THR A 323 12.83 -31.76 -18.19
C THR A 323 11.92 -30.55 -18.31
N ASN A 324 11.98 -29.65 -17.32
CA ASN A 324 11.36 -28.32 -17.34
C ASN A 324 12.36 -27.20 -17.69
N LYS A 325 13.66 -27.53 -17.74
CA LYS A 325 14.72 -26.54 -18.05
C LYS A 325 14.73 -26.21 -19.52
N TYR A 326 14.76 -24.93 -19.85
CA TYR A 326 14.66 -24.45 -21.23
C TYR A 326 15.77 -24.97 -22.16
N LEU A 327 17.05 -24.92 -21.73
CA LEU A 327 18.17 -25.35 -22.54
C LEU A 327 18.17 -26.87 -22.80
N GLU A 328 17.88 -27.66 -21.77
CA GLU A 328 17.73 -29.13 -21.90
C GLU A 328 16.58 -29.47 -22.85
N TRP A 329 15.44 -28.78 -22.72
CA TRP A 329 14.29 -28.93 -23.62
C TRP A 329 14.64 -28.63 -25.06
N MET A 330 15.45 -27.57 -25.32
CA MET A 330 15.91 -27.25 -26.68
C MET A 330 16.78 -28.36 -27.27
N GLN A 331 17.64 -28.99 -26.47
CA GLN A 331 18.48 -30.14 -26.91
C GLN A 331 17.62 -31.35 -27.24
N VAL A 332 16.62 -31.69 -26.39
CA VAL A 332 15.69 -32.80 -26.64
C VAL A 332 14.87 -32.53 -27.91
N LYS A 333 14.43 -31.31 -28.08
CA LYS A 333 13.68 -30.86 -29.26
C LYS A 333 14.48 -30.97 -30.53
N ASP A 334 15.77 -30.60 -30.49
CA ASP A 334 16.68 -30.70 -31.63
C ASP A 334 16.93 -32.18 -32.02
N ALA A 335 17.23 -33.04 -31.04
CA ALA A 335 17.39 -34.46 -31.26
C ALA A 335 16.12 -35.11 -31.88
N LEU A 336 14.96 -34.76 -31.38
CA LEU A 336 13.68 -35.23 -31.93
C LEU A 336 13.48 -34.78 -33.39
N ALA A 337 13.86 -33.54 -33.71
CA ALA A 337 13.75 -33.04 -35.09
C ALA A 337 14.62 -33.82 -36.07
N ILE A 338 15.88 -34.12 -35.68
CA ILE A 338 16.81 -34.90 -36.47
C ILE A 338 16.28 -36.34 -36.68
N GLU A 339 15.76 -36.96 -35.61
CA GLU A 339 15.22 -38.32 -35.73
C GLU A 339 13.96 -38.37 -36.62
N ILE A 340 13.03 -37.41 -36.46
CA ILE A 340 11.85 -37.32 -37.35
C ILE A 340 12.29 -37.21 -38.79
N LYS A 341 13.28 -36.37 -39.09
CA LYS A 341 13.85 -36.26 -40.43
C LYS A 341 14.38 -37.58 -40.94
N SER A 342 15.15 -38.28 -40.15
CA SER A 342 15.70 -39.61 -40.48
C SER A 342 14.59 -40.66 -40.73
N ILE A 343 13.53 -40.65 -39.91
CA ILE A 343 12.39 -41.58 -40.07
C ILE A 343 11.67 -41.30 -41.40
N VAL A 344 11.42 -40.05 -41.74
CA VAL A 344 10.75 -39.67 -42.96
C VAL A 344 11.58 -40.13 -44.21
N GLU A 345 12.89 -39.89 -44.20
CA GLU A 345 13.83 -40.30 -45.26
C GLU A 345 13.93 -41.84 -45.41
N LYS A 346 14.04 -42.56 -44.30
CA LYS A 346 14.06 -44.04 -44.28
C LYS A 346 12.82 -44.64 -44.88
N ASN A 347 11.68 -44.01 -44.70
CA ASN A 347 10.40 -44.45 -45.30
C ASN A 347 10.22 -43.97 -46.73
N LYS A 348 11.27 -43.40 -47.36
CA LYS A 348 11.21 -42.84 -48.73
C LYS A 348 10.08 -41.84 -48.93
N ALA A 349 9.72 -41.11 -47.91
CA ALA A 349 8.81 -39.99 -47.92
C ALA A 349 9.61 -38.68 -47.95
N SER A 350 8.95 -37.59 -48.32
CA SER A 350 9.54 -36.25 -48.35
C SER A 350 8.68 -35.26 -47.59
N PHE A 351 9.34 -34.27 -47.00
CA PHE A 351 8.62 -33.12 -46.44
C PHE A 351 8.00 -32.31 -47.58
N ALA A 352 6.82 -31.80 -47.34
CA ALA A 352 6.08 -31.00 -48.34
C ALA A 352 6.74 -29.62 -48.53
N PHE A 353 6.83 -29.21 -49.77
CA PHE A 353 7.14 -27.85 -50.19
C PHE A 353 5.88 -27.13 -50.65
N PRO A 354 5.80 -25.82 -50.52
CA PRO A 354 4.73 -25.06 -51.15
C PRO A 354 4.68 -25.37 -52.65
N SER A 355 3.56 -25.91 -53.14
CA SER A 355 3.40 -26.35 -54.53
C SER A 355 2.32 -25.54 -55.23
N THR A 356 2.58 -25.11 -56.48
CA THR A 356 1.63 -24.42 -57.32
C THR A 356 1.49 -25.17 -58.65
N SER A 357 0.26 -25.47 -59.05
CA SER A 357 -0.01 -26.04 -60.38
C SER A 357 -0.20 -24.91 -61.39
N ILE A 358 0.62 -24.93 -62.44
CA ILE A 358 0.51 -23.96 -63.54
C ILE A 358 -0.02 -24.68 -64.76
N TYR A 359 -1.17 -24.26 -65.28
CA TYR A 359 -1.73 -24.70 -66.55
C TYR A 359 -1.30 -23.75 -67.65
N VAL A 360 -0.49 -24.24 -68.58
CA VAL A 360 -0.07 -23.43 -69.77
C VAL A 360 -0.93 -23.81 -70.91
N GLU A 361 -1.82 -22.91 -71.38
CA GLU A 361 -2.54 -23.07 -72.58
C GLU A 361 -1.61 -22.76 -73.79
N LYS A 362 -1.43 -23.76 -74.69
CA LYS A 362 -0.73 -23.52 -75.94
C LYS A 362 -1.76 -22.94 -76.93
N ASN A 363 -1.58 -21.66 -77.31
CA ASN A 363 -2.30 -21.08 -78.45
C ASN A 363 -1.89 -21.74 -79.74
#